data_53cb646aee96b585d588002fa9d5edee
#
_entry.id   53cb646aee96b585d588002fa9d5edee
#
_cell.length_a   1.000
_cell.length_b   1.000
_cell.length_c   1.000
_cell.angle_alpha   90.00
_cell.angle_beta   90.00
_cell.angle_gamma   90.00
#
_symmetry.space_group_name_H-M   'P 1'
#
loop_
_entity.id
_entity.type
_entity.pdbx_description
1 polymer ?
#
loop_
_entity_poly.entity_id
_entity_poly.type
_entity_poly.pdbx_seq_one_letter_code
_entity_poly.pdbx_strand_id
1 'polypeptide(L)'
;MKILVINGPNLNMLGIREPDHYGRETYNDLCDKIEKYCKGKSIEIELYQSNHEGDLVDRIQKAYFDKVDGIVINPGAYTHTSIALLDAVKSVSIPTVEVHISKVEERENFRQVSFIRAACVKTITGHGTDGYLEAIDFLLNI
;
A
#
# COMPACT_ATOMS: atom_id res chain seq x y z
N MET A 1 3.02 -7.02 -16.74
CA MET A 1 2.45 -5.93 -15.94
C MET A 1 3.42 -5.56 -14.82
N LYS A 2 3.62 -4.29 -14.63
CA LYS A 2 4.54 -3.76 -13.62
C LYS A 2 3.74 -3.15 -12.47
N ILE A 3 3.93 -3.67 -11.26
CA ILE A 3 3.21 -3.20 -10.07
C ILE A 3 4.20 -2.72 -9.02
N LEU A 4 3.91 -1.55 -8.44
CA LEU A 4 4.63 -1.01 -7.30
C LEU A 4 3.80 -1.22 -6.04
N VAL A 5 4.38 -1.85 -5.04
CA VAL A 5 3.82 -1.88 -3.68
C VAL A 5 4.59 -0.87 -2.84
N ILE A 6 3.87 0.12 -2.31
CA ILE A 6 4.49 1.21 -1.56
C ILE A 6 3.91 1.24 -0.14
N ASN A 7 4.80 1.18 0.83
CA ASN A 7 4.47 1.10 2.25
C ASN A 7 4.98 2.31 3.02
N GLY A 8 4.12 2.88 3.82
CA GLY A 8 4.40 4.07 4.61
C GLY A 8 5.02 3.81 5.97
N PRO A 9 4.90 4.79 6.89
CA PRO A 9 5.61 4.77 8.16
C PRO A 9 5.21 3.58 9.01
N ASN A 10 6.20 3.06 9.69
CA ASN A 10 6.09 1.97 10.67
C ASN A 10 5.80 0.58 10.06
N LEU A 11 5.59 0.45 8.75
CA LEU A 11 5.42 -0.86 8.13
C LEU A 11 6.68 -1.71 8.25
N ASN A 12 7.84 -1.07 8.31
CA ASN A 12 9.10 -1.76 8.58
C ASN A 12 9.15 -2.40 9.98
N MET A 13 8.25 -2.00 10.88
CA MET A 13 8.17 -2.52 12.24
C MET A 13 7.12 -3.63 12.40
N LEU A 14 6.60 -4.17 11.31
CA LEU A 14 5.68 -5.31 11.36
C LEU A 14 6.30 -6.48 12.12
N GLY A 15 5.46 -7.17 12.90
CA GLY A 15 5.89 -8.28 13.75
C GLY A 15 6.42 -7.83 15.11
N ILE A 16 6.77 -6.56 15.24
CA ILE A 16 7.33 -5.97 16.48
C ILE A 16 6.27 -5.10 17.17
N ARG A 17 5.56 -4.24 16.38
CA ARG A 17 4.58 -3.31 16.93
C ARG A 17 3.18 -3.91 16.95
N GLU A 18 2.44 -3.64 18.00
CA GLU A 18 0.99 -3.93 18.13
C GLU A 18 0.54 -5.21 17.40
N PRO A 19 1.04 -6.41 17.81
CA PRO A 19 0.67 -7.66 17.12
C PRO A 19 -0.84 -7.92 17.08
N ASP A 20 -1.59 -7.37 18.03
CA ASP A 20 -3.05 -7.51 18.08
C ASP A 20 -3.74 -6.85 16.87
N HIS A 21 -3.12 -5.81 16.29
CA HIS A 21 -3.66 -5.11 15.13
C HIS A 21 -3.02 -5.53 13.81
N TYR A 22 -1.71 -5.87 13.83
CA TYR A 22 -0.93 -6.06 12.62
C TYR A 22 -0.41 -7.48 12.44
N GLY A 23 -0.63 -8.38 13.44
CA GLY A 23 -0.14 -9.75 13.39
C GLY A 23 1.34 -9.85 13.74
N ARG A 24 1.89 -11.04 13.59
CA ARG A 24 3.27 -11.35 13.95
C ARG A 24 4.19 -11.50 12.74
N GLU A 25 3.67 -11.43 11.54
CA GLU A 25 4.49 -11.44 10.32
C GLU A 25 5.38 -10.20 10.32
N THR A 26 6.64 -10.39 9.94
CA THR A 26 7.59 -9.27 9.81
C THR A 26 7.40 -8.61 8.45
N TYR A 27 8.02 -7.44 8.27
CA TYR A 27 8.03 -6.79 6.97
C TYR A 27 8.71 -7.67 5.91
N ASN A 28 9.79 -8.36 6.28
CA ASN A 28 10.45 -9.29 5.35
C ASN A 28 9.53 -10.44 4.96
N ASP A 29 8.74 -10.96 5.91
CA ASP A 29 7.75 -12.00 5.62
C ASP A 29 6.71 -11.49 4.61
N LEU A 30 6.26 -10.25 4.77
CA LEU A 30 5.33 -9.62 3.84
C LEU A 30 5.94 -9.51 2.43
N CYS A 31 7.17 -9.03 2.34
CA CYS A 31 7.86 -8.90 1.05
C CYS A 31 8.01 -10.25 0.37
N ASP A 32 8.42 -11.28 1.11
CA ASP A 32 8.58 -12.64 0.58
C ASP A 32 7.25 -13.20 0.09
N LYS A 33 6.19 -12.96 0.85
CA LYS A 33 4.83 -13.40 0.51
C LYS A 33 4.38 -12.79 -0.82
N ILE A 34 4.59 -11.50 -0.99
CA ILE A 34 4.21 -10.78 -2.21
C ILE A 34 5.04 -11.28 -3.40
N GLU A 35 6.36 -11.38 -3.22
CA GLU A 35 7.25 -11.85 -4.29
C GLU A 35 6.90 -13.27 -4.74
N LYS A 36 6.66 -14.17 -3.79
CA LYS A 36 6.21 -15.54 -4.08
C LYS A 36 4.91 -15.56 -4.86
N TYR A 37 3.97 -14.72 -4.44
CA TYR A 37 2.65 -14.66 -5.08
C TYR A 37 2.76 -14.21 -6.53
N CYS A 38 3.65 -13.27 -6.82
CA CYS A 38 3.84 -12.73 -8.16
C CYS A 38 4.68 -13.63 -9.06
N LYS A 39 5.46 -14.54 -8.47
CA LYS A 39 6.34 -15.43 -9.23
C LYS A 39 5.53 -16.32 -10.16
N GLY A 40 5.88 -16.33 -11.43
CA GLY A 40 5.17 -17.12 -12.44
C GLY A 40 3.88 -16.50 -12.97
N LYS A 41 3.52 -15.31 -12.55
CA LYS A 41 2.31 -14.61 -12.99
C LYS A 41 2.59 -13.50 -14.02
N SER A 42 3.79 -13.44 -14.55
CA SER A 42 4.20 -12.37 -15.49
C SER A 42 4.03 -10.97 -14.91
N ILE A 43 4.24 -10.84 -13.60
CA ILE A 43 4.21 -9.57 -12.89
C ILE A 43 5.63 -9.18 -12.52
N GLU A 44 6.02 -7.98 -12.92
CA GLU A 44 7.24 -7.35 -12.42
C GLU A 44 6.83 -6.56 -11.18
N ILE A 45 7.28 -6.99 -10.00
CA ILE A 45 6.90 -6.37 -8.72
C ILE A 45 8.06 -5.57 -8.15
N GLU A 46 7.77 -4.35 -7.69
CA GLU A 46 8.71 -3.54 -6.93
C GLU A 46 8.10 -3.25 -5.57
N LEU A 47 8.91 -3.39 -4.52
CA LEU A 47 8.50 -3.16 -3.14
C LEU A 47 9.29 -1.97 -2.59
N TYR A 48 8.59 -1.03 -1.97
CA TYR A 48 9.20 0.18 -1.40
C TYR A 48 8.59 0.48 -0.04
N GLN A 49 9.41 0.93 0.89
CA GLN A 49 8.95 1.37 2.21
C GLN A 49 9.73 2.60 2.65
N SER A 50 9.04 3.58 3.21
CA SER A 50 9.69 4.72 3.85
C SER A 50 8.81 5.27 4.97
N ASN A 51 9.46 5.82 5.99
CA ASN A 51 8.79 6.54 7.07
C ASN A 51 8.59 8.02 6.73
N HIS A 52 9.11 8.48 5.60
CA HIS A 52 9.11 9.90 5.22
C HIS A 52 8.08 10.17 4.13
N GLU A 53 7.20 11.13 4.40
CA GLU A 53 6.15 11.51 3.46
C GLU A 53 6.71 11.92 2.10
N GLY A 54 7.77 12.73 2.09
CA GLY A 54 8.40 13.19 0.85
C GLY A 54 8.95 12.05 0.02
N ASP A 55 9.54 11.03 0.65
CA ASP A 55 10.03 9.85 -0.05
C ASP A 55 8.89 9.11 -0.75
N LEU A 56 7.73 9.02 -0.09
CA LEU A 56 6.56 8.36 -0.65
C LEU A 56 6.03 9.13 -1.85
N VAL A 57 5.97 10.45 -1.75
CA VAL A 57 5.57 11.33 -2.87
C VAL A 57 6.52 11.13 -4.05
N ASP A 58 7.82 11.18 -3.80
CA ASP A 58 8.83 11.01 -4.84
C ASP A 58 8.72 9.64 -5.51
N ARG A 59 8.47 8.60 -4.72
CA ARG A 59 8.35 7.25 -5.28
C ARG A 59 7.12 7.08 -6.15
N ILE A 60 5.99 7.70 -5.76
CA ILE A 60 4.78 7.70 -6.59
C ILE A 60 5.05 8.40 -7.91
N GLN A 61 5.71 9.57 -7.88
CA GLN A 61 6.04 10.30 -9.09
C GLN A 61 6.98 9.50 -10.00
N LYS A 62 7.96 8.80 -9.41
CA LYS A 62 8.87 7.93 -10.15
C LYS A 62 8.11 6.82 -10.89
N ALA A 63 7.02 6.32 -10.29
CA ALA A 63 6.20 5.28 -10.91
C ALA A 63 5.66 5.71 -12.29
N TYR A 64 5.34 6.99 -12.44
CA TYR A 64 4.89 7.52 -13.72
C TYR A 64 5.98 7.38 -14.79
N PHE A 65 7.21 7.78 -14.46
CA PHE A 65 8.33 7.75 -15.41
C PHE A 65 8.81 6.32 -15.67
N ASP A 66 8.65 5.44 -14.70
CA ASP A 66 8.99 4.01 -14.84
C ASP A 66 7.90 3.21 -15.56
N LYS A 67 6.80 3.85 -15.92
CA LYS A 67 5.66 3.21 -16.61
C LYS A 67 5.06 2.07 -15.80
N VAL A 68 4.89 2.28 -14.51
CA VAL A 68 4.21 1.35 -13.62
C VAL A 68 2.73 1.27 -14.01
N ASP A 69 2.18 0.06 -14.07
CA ASP A 69 0.80 -0.18 -14.50
C ASP A 69 -0.21 -0.13 -13.37
N GLY A 70 0.23 -0.39 -12.14
CA GLY A 70 -0.65 -0.37 -10.97
C GLY A 70 0.14 -0.14 -9.69
N ILE A 71 -0.52 0.48 -8.71
CA ILE A 71 0.07 0.76 -7.41
C ILE A 71 -0.78 0.13 -6.31
N VAL A 72 -0.14 -0.57 -5.39
CA VAL A 72 -0.74 -0.99 -4.12
C VAL A 72 -0.10 -0.13 -3.04
N ILE A 73 -0.91 0.63 -2.31
CA ILE A 73 -0.38 1.55 -1.31
C ILE A 73 -0.97 1.29 0.08
N ASN A 74 -0.08 1.14 1.06
CA ASN A 74 -0.44 1.21 2.45
C ASN A 74 0.25 2.44 3.05
N PRO A 75 -0.46 3.58 3.15
CA PRO A 75 0.16 4.83 3.59
C PRO A 75 0.48 4.86 5.08
N GLY A 76 0.04 3.84 5.85
CA GLY A 76 0.15 3.89 7.29
C GLY A 76 -0.66 5.05 7.86
N ALA A 77 -0.13 5.71 8.87
CA ALA A 77 -0.82 6.84 9.50
C ALA A 77 -0.99 8.05 8.59
N TYR A 78 -0.20 8.18 7.53
CA TYR A 78 -0.38 9.26 6.56
C TYR A 78 -1.71 9.19 5.82
N THR A 79 -2.38 8.05 5.83
CA THR A 79 -3.77 7.90 5.33
C THR A 79 -4.68 8.98 5.91
N HIS A 80 -4.49 9.31 7.18
CA HIS A 80 -5.39 10.18 7.93
C HIS A 80 -4.98 11.65 7.90
N THR A 81 -3.83 11.97 7.32
CA THR A 81 -3.24 13.31 7.40
C THR A 81 -2.72 13.87 6.08
N SER A 82 -2.35 13.01 5.12
CA SER A 82 -1.56 13.48 3.98
C SER A 82 -2.40 13.79 2.75
N ILE A 83 -2.65 15.07 2.54
CA ILE A 83 -3.20 15.57 1.28
C ILE A 83 -2.11 15.50 0.20
N ALA A 84 -0.83 15.61 0.58
CA ALA A 84 0.28 15.50 -0.37
C ALA A 84 0.29 14.13 -1.07
N LEU A 85 0.02 13.04 -0.35
CA LEU A 85 -0.07 11.72 -0.96
C LEU A 85 -1.29 11.60 -1.87
N LEU A 86 -2.43 12.16 -1.46
CA LEU A 86 -3.62 12.23 -2.32
C LEU A 86 -3.29 12.89 -3.65
N ASP A 87 -2.65 14.05 -3.59
CA ASP A 87 -2.30 14.81 -4.78
C ASP A 87 -1.28 14.06 -5.66
N ALA A 88 -0.32 13.36 -5.04
CA ALA A 88 0.67 12.57 -5.77
C ALA A 88 -0.01 11.44 -6.57
N VAL A 89 -0.93 10.70 -5.94
CA VAL A 89 -1.65 9.62 -6.60
C VAL A 89 -2.49 10.16 -7.76
N LYS A 90 -3.18 11.29 -7.55
CA LYS A 90 -3.95 11.92 -8.62
C LYS A 90 -3.07 12.35 -9.79
N SER A 91 -1.87 12.83 -9.51
CA SER A 91 -1.00 13.40 -10.55
C SER A 91 -0.46 12.36 -11.53
N VAL A 92 -0.34 11.10 -11.11
CA VAL A 92 0.24 10.04 -11.96
C VAL A 92 -0.80 9.27 -12.76
N SER A 93 -2.06 9.33 -12.37
CA SER A 93 -3.17 8.65 -13.07
C SER A 93 -2.96 7.14 -13.25
N ILE A 94 -2.28 6.50 -12.29
CA ILE A 94 -2.07 5.06 -12.28
C ILE A 94 -3.13 4.43 -11.38
N PRO A 95 -3.81 3.35 -11.80
CA PRO A 95 -4.78 2.67 -10.91
C PRO A 95 -4.12 2.29 -9.60
N THR A 96 -4.67 2.76 -8.49
CA THR A 96 -4.09 2.60 -7.16
C THR A 96 -5.11 1.96 -6.22
N VAL A 97 -4.69 0.92 -5.49
CA VAL A 97 -5.50 0.26 -4.47
C VAL A 97 -4.91 0.59 -3.09
N GLU A 98 -5.77 1.10 -2.22
CA GLU A 98 -5.42 1.38 -0.82
C GLU A 98 -5.57 0.10 0.01
N VAL A 99 -4.54 -0.26 0.79
CA VAL A 99 -4.56 -1.45 1.65
C VAL A 99 -4.22 -1.06 3.08
N HIS A 100 -4.97 -1.61 4.03
CA HIS A 100 -4.68 -1.54 5.46
C HIS A 100 -4.75 -2.94 6.04
N ILE A 101 -3.76 -3.32 6.85
CA ILE A 101 -3.70 -4.63 7.49
C ILE A 101 -4.81 -4.76 8.54
N SER A 102 -4.98 -3.74 9.37
CA SER A 102 -6.02 -3.73 10.40
C SER A 102 -7.36 -3.21 9.85
N LYS A 103 -8.42 -3.48 10.59
CA LYS A 103 -9.75 -2.88 10.33
C LYS A 103 -9.74 -1.46 10.89
N VAL A 104 -9.26 -0.51 10.12
CA VAL A 104 -9.12 0.88 10.58
C VAL A 104 -10.46 1.48 11.01
N GLU A 105 -11.57 1.04 10.41
CA GLU A 105 -12.92 1.49 10.75
C GLU A 105 -13.36 1.06 12.16
N GLU A 106 -12.66 0.10 12.76
CA GLU A 106 -12.93 -0.36 14.13
C GLU A 106 -11.94 0.22 15.14
N ARG A 107 -11.08 1.14 14.72
CA ARG A 107 -10.07 1.78 15.58
C ARG A 107 -10.52 3.18 15.99
N GLU A 108 -9.60 3.99 16.53
CA GLU A 108 -9.91 5.34 17.04
C GLU A 108 -10.57 6.21 15.96
N ASN A 109 -11.39 7.18 16.39
CA ASN A 109 -12.13 8.05 15.47
C ASN A 109 -11.25 8.77 14.45
N PHE A 110 -10.04 9.18 14.84
CA PHE A 110 -9.14 9.89 13.91
C PHE A 110 -8.65 8.98 12.77
N ARG A 111 -8.84 7.66 12.88
CA ARG A 111 -8.47 6.70 11.83
C ARG A 111 -9.59 6.46 10.82
N GLN A 112 -10.73 7.14 10.97
CA GLN A 112 -11.88 6.93 10.08
C GLN A 112 -11.76 7.74 8.78
N VAL A 113 -10.91 8.75 8.75
CA VAL A 113 -10.70 9.57 7.56
C VAL A 113 -9.54 9.02 6.73
N SER A 114 -9.77 8.86 5.43
CA SER A 114 -8.71 8.56 4.48
C SER A 114 -8.75 9.57 3.35
N PHE A 115 -7.72 10.42 3.28
CA PHE A 115 -7.63 11.40 2.20
C PHE A 115 -7.32 10.74 0.86
N ILE A 116 -6.43 9.75 0.86
CA ILE A 116 -5.96 9.09 -0.37
C ILE A 116 -7.07 8.30 -1.08
N ARG A 117 -8.07 7.87 -0.33
CA ARG A 117 -9.16 7.01 -0.85
C ARG A 117 -9.88 7.61 -2.04
N ALA A 118 -10.00 8.94 -2.06
CA ALA A 118 -10.66 9.64 -3.17
C ALA A 118 -9.94 9.44 -4.52
N ALA A 119 -8.66 9.10 -4.50
CA ALA A 119 -7.86 8.86 -5.70
C ALA A 119 -7.65 7.36 -5.99
N CYS A 120 -8.15 6.48 -5.13
CA CYS A 120 -7.96 5.04 -5.27
C CYS A 120 -9.16 4.38 -5.94
N VAL A 121 -8.89 3.34 -6.73
CA VAL A 121 -9.94 2.59 -7.42
C VAL A 121 -10.60 1.55 -6.50
N LYS A 122 -9.94 1.19 -5.40
CA LYS A 122 -10.44 0.24 -4.41
C LYS A 122 -9.73 0.43 -3.08
N THR A 123 -10.42 0.07 -2.00
CA THR A 123 -9.86 0.04 -0.65
C THR A 123 -10.08 -1.33 -0.04
N ILE A 124 -9.04 -1.89 0.56
CA ILE A 124 -9.09 -3.19 1.25
C ILE A 124 -8.60 -2.97 2.68
N THR A 125 -9.42 -3.34 3.67
CA THR A 125 -9.06 -3.18 5.08
C THR A 125 -9.35 -4.47 5.84
N GLY A 126 -8.54 -4.75 6.86
CA GLY A 126 -8.83 -5.80 7.84
C GLY A 126 -8.59 -7.23 7.39
N HIS A 127 -7.92 -7.44 6.28
CA HIS A 127 -7.61 -8.78 5.75
C HIS A 127 -6.15 -9.18 6.04
N GLY A 128 -5.50 -8.50 6.99
CA GLY A 128 -4.10 -8.76 7.28
C GLY A 128 -3.24 -8.52 6.04
N THR A 129 -2.16 -9.29 5.93
CA THR A 129 -1.24 -9.17 4.79
C THR A 129 -1.81 -9.78 3.50
N ASP A 130 -2.85 -10.62 3.60
CA ASP A 130 -3.55 -11.14 2.41
C ASP A 130 -4.19 -10.02 1.59
N GLY A 131 -4.49 -8.89 2.21
CA GLY A 131 -5.04 -7.72 1.52
C GLY A 131 -4.15 -7.24 0.38
N TYR A 132 -2.84 -7.38 0.52
CA TYR A 132 -1.90 -7.03 -0.57
C TYR A 132 -2.09 -7.93 -1.78
N LEU A 133 -2.29 -9.22 -1.55
CA LEU A 133 -2.51 -10.18 -2.63
C LEU A 133 -3.83 -9.93 -3.34
N GLU A 134 -4.87 -9.60 -2.57
CA GLU A 134 -6.17 -9.22 -3.12
C GLU A 134 -6.07 -7.96 -3.98
N ALA A 135 -5.28 -6.98 -3.54
CA ALA A 135 -5.05 -5.76 -4.29
C ALA A 135 -4.37 -6.03 -5.64
N ILE A 136 -3.36 -6.89 -5.62
CA ILE A 136 -2.66 -7.29 -6.84
C ILE A 136 -3.62 -7.97 -7.81
N ASP A 137 -4.43 -8.90 -7.31
CA ASP A 137 -5.43 -9.58 -8.14
C ASP A 137 -6.42 -8.61 -8.75
N PHE A 138 -6.86 -7.63 -7.96
CA PHE A 138 -7.78 -6.61 -8.47
C PHE A 138 -7.14 -5.84 -9.63
N LEU A 139 -5.89 -5.42 -9.48
CA LEU A 139 -5.18 -4.69 -10.53
C LEU A 139 -4.98 -5.52 -11.80
N LEU A 140 -4.76 -6.83 -11.65
CA LEU A 140 -4.60 -7.73 -12.80
C LEU A 140 -5.88 -7.87 -13.62
N ASN A 141 -7.04 -7.61 -13.02
CA ASN A 141 -8.34 -7.87 -13.61
C ASN A 141 -9.13 -6.62 -14.02
N ILE A 142 -8.53 -5.45 -13.94
CA ILE A 142 -9.20 -4.22 -14.38
C ILE A 142 -8.89 -3.87 -15.83
#